data_1cde9fedc406a8ca0bebeea71d02a1d2
#
_entry.id   1cde9fedc406a8ca0bebeea71d02a1d2
#
_cell.length_a   1.000
_cell.length_b   1.000
_cell.length_c   1.000
_cell.angle_alpha   90.00
_cell.angle_beta   90.00
_cell.angle_gamma   90.00
#
_symmetry.space_group_name_H-M   'P 1'
#
loop_
_entity.id
_entity.type
_entity.pdbx_description
1 polymer ?
#
loop_
_entity_poly.entity_id
_entity_poly.type
_entity_poly.pdbx_seq_one_letter_code
_entity_poly.pdbx_strand_id
1 'polypeptide(L)'
;MKTKFFLLSTLLIGLLFACVSTKLEKSWADPSFSLKPSPYKKVLVVAPLKDAASQRIAEDKIVKQIKAGAGVQSYSYLKPTDTDEKLLQAQLLKDGFDGIIVMHLTDVEKSVTYNPGTSYGGWYGYRSYSPGYYTEDKTFLVETNMYSVKDDKLMWSGTTSSLNPTSLDKSMDEIIYAIKTELQKKGILEK
;
A
#
# COMPACT_ATOMS: atom_id res chain seq x y z
N MET A 1 -26.24 -5.17 40.47
CA MET A 1 -24.94 -5.76 40.10
C MET A 1 -24.82 -6.12 38.60
N LYS A 2 -25.90 -6.46 37.91
CA LYS A 2 -25.89 -6.89 36.47
C LYS A 2 -25.55 -5.75 35.48
N THR A 3 -25.91 -4.52 35.75
CA THR A 3 -25.64 -3.33 34.91
C THR A 3 -24.18 -2.90 34.87
N LYS A 4 -23.41 -3.08 35.94
CA LYS A 4 -21.98 -2.76 35.99
C LYS A 4 -21.12 -3.76 35.19
N PHE A 5 -21.56 -5.00 35.07
CA PHE A 5 -20.88 -6.03 34.28
C PHE A 5 -21.05 -5.78 32.76
N PHE A 6 -22.20 -5.23 32.35
CA PHE A 6 -22.46 -4.91 30.93
C PHE A 6 -21.63 -3.72 30.45
N LEU A 7 -21.43 -2.70 31.28
CA LEU A 7 -20.57 -1.54 30.97
C LEU A 7 -19.08 -1.90 30.87
N LEU A 8 -18.61 -2.86 31.64
CA LEU A 8 -17.22 -3.31 31.61
C LEU A 8 -16.92 -4.16 30.35
N SER A 9 -17.93 -4.95 29.89
CA SER A 9 -17.81 -5.75 28.68
C SER A 9 -17.78 -4.91 27.40
N THR A 10 -18.50 -3.77 27.38
CA THR A 10 -18.53 -2.86 26.21
C THR A 10 -17.24 -2.07 26.07
N LEU A 11 -16.52 -1.80 27.18
CA LEU A 11 -15.24 -1.09 27.18
C LEU A 11 -14.09 -1.96 26.63
N LEU A 12 -14.18 -3.28 26.77
CA LEU A 12 -13.12 -4.21 26.34
C LEU A 12 -13.13 -4.46 24.82
N ILE A 13 -14.24 -4.19 24.12
CA ILE A 13 -14.39 -4.40 22.66
C ILE A 13 -13.72 -3.26 21.88
N GLY A 14 -13.46 -2.09 22.50
CA GLY A 14 -12.86 -0.91 21.86
C GLY A 14 -11.34 -0.98 21.63
N LEU A 15 -10.62 -2.02 22.07
CA LEU A 15 -9.15 -2.09 22.04
C LEU A 15 -8.55 -2.94 20.93
N LEU A 16 -9.36 -3.44 20.00
CA LEU A 16 -8.86 -4.15 18.81
C LEU A 16 -8.53 -3.13 17.70
N PHE A 17 -7.67 -2.15 17.98
CA PHE A 17 -7.02 -1.39 16.93
C PHE A 17 -6.05 -2.35 16.24
N ALA A 18 -6.42 -2.81 15.03
CA ALA A 18 -5.52 -3.53 14.16
C ALA A 18 -4.26 -2.68 14.00
N CYS A 19 -3.11 -3.22 14.39
CA CYS A 19 -1.83 -2.56 14.21
C CYS A 19 -1.60 -2.44 12.70
N VAL A 20 -1.82 -1.26 12.13
CA VAL A 20 -1.53 -0.98 10.72
C VAL A 20 -0.02 -0.80 10.63
N SER A 21 0.63 -1.69 9.89
CA SER A 21 2.08 -1.67 9.71
C SER A 21 2.52 -0.72 8.58
N THR A 22 1.57 -0.23 7.79
CA THR A 22 1.82 0.60 6.60
C THR A 22 1.43 2.05 6.86
N LYS A 23 2.30 2.99 6.50
CA LYS A 23 2.05 4.44 6.54
C LYS A 23 2.44 5.10 5.23
N LEU A 24 1.80 6.23 4.91
CA LEU A 24 2.22 7.10 3.82
C LEU A 24 3.36 8.01 4.33
N GLU A 25 4.50 7.97 3.65
CA GLU A 25 5.68 8.78 4.01
C GLU A 25 5.63 10.16 3.36
N LYS A 26 5.31 10.19 2.08
CA LYS A 26 5.22 11.43 1.29
C LYS A 26 4.23 11.27 0.16
N SER A 27 3.66 12.38 -0.28
CA SER A 27 2.84 12.44 -1.48
C SER A 27 2.91 13.78 -2.15
N TRP A 28 2.77 13.77 -3.47
CA TRP A 28 2.64 14.94 -4.31
C TRP A 28 1.42 14.77 -5.23
N ALA A 29 0.76 15.88 -5.55
CA ALA A 29 -0.32 15.90 -6.52
C ALA A 29 -0.17 17.13 -7.42
N ASP A 30 -0.42 16.95 -8.70
CA ASP A 30 -0.58 18.07 -9.62
C ASP A 30 -1.78 18.92 -9.17
N PRO A 31 -1.68 20.25 -9.16
CA PRO A 31 -2.79 21.11 -8.74
C PRO A 31 -4.08 20.93 -9.55
N SER A 32 -3.99 20.45 -10.78
CA SER A 32 -5.14 20.16 -11.65
C SER A 32 -5.72 18.76 -11.44
N PHE A 33 -5.09 17.90 -10.62
CA PHE A 33 -5.51 16.53 -10.43
C PHE A 33 -6.78 16.45 -9.58
N SER A 34 -7.81 15.85 -10.14
CA SER A 34 -9.07 15.56 -9.43
C SER A 34 -9.70 14.30 -10.01
N LEU A 35 -10.20 13.46 -9.13
CA LEU A 35 -11.03 12.30 -9.47
C LEU A 35 -12.54 12.61 -9.36
N LYS A 36 -12.87 13.88 -9.18
CA LYS A 36 -14.26 14.40 -9.07
C LYS A 36 -14.58 15.35 -10.23
N PRO A 37 -15.81 15.39 -10.67
CA PRO A 37 -16.94 14.50 -10.46
C PRO A 37 -16.86 13.24 -11.32
N SER A 38 -15.91 13.17 -12.23
CA SER A 38 -15.76 12.07 -13.18
C SER A 38 -14.37 11.46 -13.06
N PRO A 39 -14.29 10.26 -12.50
CA PRO A 39 -13.03 9.51 -12.49
C PRO A 39 -12.64 9.14 -13.92
N TYR A 40 -11.40 8.73 -14.10
CA TYR A 40 -10.92 8.14 -15.34
C TYR A 40 -11.85 7.01 -15.81
N LYS A 41 -12.08 6.94 -17.12
CA LYS A 41 -13.01 5.98 -17.75
C LYS A 41 -12.38 4.60 -17.88
N LYS A 42 -11.08 4.55 -18.18
CA LYS A 42 -10.33 3.31 -18.35
C LYS A 42 -8.89 3.50 -17.89
N VAL A 43 -8.50 2.73 -16.89
CA VAL A 43 -7.22 2.85 -16.20
C VAL A 43 -6.42 1.56 -16.34
N LEU A 44 -5.21 1.65 -16.87
CA LEU A 44 -4.26 0.56 -16.84
C LEU A 44 -3.60 0.48 -15.46
N VAL A 45 -3.57 -0.70 -14.86
CA VAL A 45 -2.92 -0.95 -13.57
C VAL A 45 -1.69 -1.83 -13.79
N VAL A 46 -0.54 -1.36 -13.35
CA VAL A 46 0.77 -2.01 -13.51
C VAL A 46 1.43 -2.15 -12.16
N ALA A 47 1.72 -3.39 -11.74
CA ALA A 47 2.45 -3.67 -10.50
C ALA A 47 3.59 -4.67 -10.80
N PRO A 48 4.75 -4.19 -11.31
CA PRO A 48 5.86 -5.06 -11.72
C PRO A 48 6.51 -5.69 -10.48
N LEU A 49 6.11 -6.92 -10.17
CA LEU A 49 6.68 -7.74 -9.10
C LEU A 49 7.46 -8.91 -9.70
N LYS A 50 8.36 -9.51 -8.91
CA LYS A 50 9.29 -10.54 -9.38
C LYS A 50 8.60 -11.78 -9.93
N ASP A 51 7.47 -12.16 -9.36
CA ASP A 51 6.71 -13.33 -9.78
C ASP A 51 5.31 -12.97 -10.25
N ALA A 52 4.82 -13.74 -11.22
CA ALA A 52 3.53 -13.49 -11.88
C ALA A 52 2.32 -13.62 -10.93
N ALA A 53 2.41 -14.44 -9.89
CA ALA A 53 1.30 -14.61 -8.95
C ALA A 53 1.16 -13.36 -8.09
N SER A 54 2.28 -12.84 -7.55
CA SER A 54 2.32 -11.60 -6.78
C SER A 54 1.86 -10.39 -7.60
N GLN A 55 2.31 -10.29 -8.87
CA GLN A 55 1.85 -9.25 -9.78
C GLN A 55 0.32 -9.27 -9.94
N ARG A 56 -0.26 -10.43 -10.23
CA ARG A 56 -1.71 -10.59 -10.40
C ARG A 56 -2.48 -10.23 -9.14
N ILE A 57 -2.03 -10.69 -7.96
CA ILE A 57 -2.66 -10.35 -6.69
C ILE A 57 -2.68 -8.83 -6.48
N ALA A 58 -1.56 -8.15 -6.73
CA ALA A 58 -1.45 -6.71 -6.55
C ALA A 58 -2.36 -5.95 -7.52
N GLU A 59 -2.28 -6.25 -8.81
CA GLU A 59 -3.10 -5.59 -9.84
C GLU A 59 -4.60 -5.83 -9.64
N ASP A 60 -5.01 -7.06 -9.30
CA ASP A 60 -6.40 -7.39 -9.01
C ASP A 60 -6.96 -6.62 -7.81
N LYS A 61 -6.15 -6.45 -6.75
CA LYS A 61 -6.56 -5.67 -5.57
C LYS A 61 -6.74 -4.19 -5.90
N ILE A 62 -5.84 -3.61 -6.69
CA ILE A 62 -5.96 -2.21 -7.13
C ILE A 62 -7.20 -2.04 -8.01
N VAL A 63 -7.39 -2.92 -9.01
CA VAL A 63 -8.54 -2.86 -9.93
C VAL A 63 -9.87 -2.94 -9.19
N LYS A 64 -9.98 -3.75 -8.14
CA LYS A 64 -11.19 -3.82 -7.29
C LYS A 64 -11.56 -2.50 -6.60
N GLN A 65 -10.61 -1.57 -6.46
CA GLN A 65 -10.86 -0.25 -5.86
C GLN A 65 -11.29 0.80 -6.88
N ILE A 66 -11.12 0.51 -8.16
CA ILE A 66 -11.54 1.37 -9.26
C ILE A 66 -13.00 1.06 -9.57
N LYS A 67 -13.74 2.07 -10.11
CA LYS A 67 -15.12 1.86 -10.56
C LYS A 67 -15.22 0.61 -11.45
N ALA A 68 -16.23 -0.19 -11.23
CA ALA A 68 -16.42 -1.45 -11.97
C ALA A 68 -16.33 -1.25 -13.50
N GLY A 69 -15.47 -2.04 -14.13
CA GLY A 69 -15.21 -2.00 -15.56
C GLY A 69 -14.23 -0.91 -16.03
N ALA A 70 -13.75 -0.04 -15.14
CA ALA A 70 -12.77 0.99 -15.51
C ALA A 70 -11.32 0.53 -15.34
N GLY A 71 -11.02 -0.35 -14.39
CA GLY A 71 -9.65 -0.87 -14.17
C GLY A 71 -9.34 -2.05 -15.09
N VAL A 72 -8.14 -2.06 -15.67
CA VAL A 72 -7.60 -3.15 -16.51
C VAL A 72 -6.23 -3.51 -16.01
N GLN A 73 -6.02 -4.78 -15.70
CA GLN A 73 -4.72 -5.30 -15.25
C GLN A 73 -3.72 -5.36 -16.40
N SER A 74 -2.46 -5.00 -16.14
CA SER A 74 -1.41 -5.01 -17.16
C SER A 74 -1.16 -6.41 -17.70
N TYR A 75 -1.19 -7.43 -16.87
CA TYR A 75 -0.97 -8.82 -17.27
C TYR A 75 -2.02 -9.35 -18.27
N SER A 76 -3.20 -8.72 -18.34
CA SER A 76 -4.27 -9.09 -19.29
C SER A 76 -4.22 -8.30 -20.60
N TYR A 77 -3.53 -7.14 -20.60
CA TYR A 77 -3.53 -6.20 -21.70
C TYR A 77 -2.15 -6.09 -22.40
N LEU A 78 -1.06 -5.94 -21.64
CA LEU A 78 0.27 -5.74 -22.19
C LEU A 78 0.87 -7.06 -22.71
N LYS A 79 1.62 -6.94 -23.80
CA LYS A 79 2.41 -8.05 -24.37
C LYS A 79 3.89 -7.83 -24.04
N PRO A 80 4.69 -8.91 -23.97
CA PRO A 80 6.14 -8.77 -23.74
C PRO A 80 6.89 -7.94 -24.81
N THR A 81 6.25 -7.74 -25.97
CA THR A 81 6.78 -6.94 -27.09
C THR A 81 6.49 -5.45 -26.97
N ASP A 82 5.65 -5.02 -26.01
CA ASP A 82 5.21 -3.64 -25.87
C ASP A 82 6.27 -2.84 -25.09
N THR A 83 7.46 -2.69 -25.67
CA THR A 83 8.63 -2.04 -25.05
C THR A 83 8.85 -0.60 -25.49
N ASP A 84 8.21 -0.17 -26.58
CA ASP A 84 8.29 1.22 -27.05
C ASP A 84 7.20 2.06 -26.37
N GLU A 85 7.64 3.02 -25.55
CA GLU A 85 6.78 3.87 -24.74
C GLU A 85 5.80 4.70 -25.59
N LYS A 86 6.28 5.27 -26.73
CA LYS A 86 5.44 6.10 -27.61
C LYS A 86 4.40 5.29 -28.33
N LEU A 87 4.77 4.09 -28.79
CA LEU A 87 3.84 3.18 -29.45
C LEU A 87 2.80 2.68 -28.44
N LEU A 88 3.23 2.36 -27.22
CA LEU A 88 2.34 1.95 -26.16
C LEU A 88 1.35 3.06 -25.77
N GLN A 89 1.83 4.30 -25.62
CA GLN A 89 0.97 5.45 -25.35
C GLN A 89 -0.08 5.65 -26.45
N ALA A 90 0.34 5.62 -27.71
CA ALA A 90 -0.58 5.74 -28.85
C ALA A 90 -1.64 4.64 -28.87
N GLN A 91 -1.25 3.41 -28.53
CA GLN A 91 -2.16 2.27 -28.44
C GLN A 91 -3.14 2.45 -27.26
N LEU A 92 -2.66 2.86 -26.10
CA LEU A 92 -3.50 3.12 -24.92
C LEU A 92 -4.57 4.18 -25.22
N LEU A 93 -4.20 5.29 -25.87
CA LEU A 93 -5.12 6.33 -26.30
C LEU A 93 -6.17 5.79 -27.28
N LYS A 94 -5.74 5.02 -28.29
CA LYS A 94 -6.62 4.38 -29.26
C LYS A 94 -7.62 3.43 -28.61
N ASP A 95 -7.20 2.71 -27.59
CA ASP A 95 -8.00 1.72 -26.89
C ASP A 95 -8.84 2.35 -25.75
N GLY A 96 -8.80 3.71 -25.64
CA GLY A 96 -9.63 4.49 -24.74
C GLY A 96 -9.15 4.57 -23.30
N PHE A 97 -7.88 4.26 -23.04
CA PHE A 97 -7.29 4.49 -21.72
C PHE A 97 -7.03 5.98 -21.52
N ASP A 98 -7.38 6.47 -20.35
CA ASP A 98 -7.16 7.86 -19.94
C ASP A 98 -6.27 7.99 -18.68
N GLY A 99 -6.06 6.89 -17.95
CA GLY A 99 -5.19 6.84 -16.77
C GLY A 99 -4.31 5.61 -16.72
N ILE A 100 -3.18 5.74 -16.02
CA ILE A 100 -2.28 4.63 -15.66
C ILE A 100 -1.98 4.73 -14.17
N ILE A 101 -2.04 3.61 -13.46
CA ILE A 101 -1.54 3.47 -12.09
C ILE A 101 -0.35 2.52 -12.14
N VAL A 102 0.81 2.99 -11.68
CA VAL A 102 2.02 2.16 -11.53
C VAL A 102 2.36 2.07 -10.06
N MET A 103 2.47 0.86 -9.53
CA MET A 103 2.89 0.59 -8.16
C MET A 103 4.13 -0.29 -8.17
N HIS A 104 5.25 0.18 -7.63
CA HIS A 104 6.49 -0.59 -7.61
C HIS A 104 7.22 -0.51 -6.28
N LEU A 105 7.91 -1.59 -5.94
CA LEU A 105 8.79 -1.64 -4.78
C LEU A 105 10.07 -0.86 -5.11
N THR A 106 10.34 0.22 -4.36
CA THR A 106 11.53 1.05 -4.58
C THR A 106 12.71 0.61 -3.74
N ASP A 107 12.46 0.14 -2.51
CA ASP A 107 13.53 -0.27 -1.61
C ASP A 107 13.04 -1.26 -0.54
N VAL A 108 13.99 -1.98 0.06
CA VAL A 108 13.78 -2.82 1.25
C VAL A 108 14.88 -2.50 2.25
N GLU A 109 14.57 -1.60 3.17
CA GLU A 109 15.47 -1.23 4.25
C GLU A 109 15.50 -2.32 5.32
N LYS A 110 16.71 -2.65 5.81
CA LYS A 110 16.92 -3.60 6.91
C LYS A 110 17.54 -2.88 8.09
N SER A 111 16.97 -3.06 9.26
CA SER A 111 17.48 -2.55 10.51
C SER A 111 17.69 -3.71 11.48
N VAL A 112 18.86 -3.76 12.09
CA VAL A 112 19.18 -4.76 13.11
C VAL A 112 19.27 -4.05 14.45
N THR A 113 18.41 -4.43 15.37
CA THR A 113 18.39 -3.89 16.74
C THR A 113 18.86 -4.97 17.72
N TYR A 114 19.85 -4.63 18.54
CA TYR A 114 20.26 -5.46 19.67
C TYR A 114 19.41 -5.15 20.90
N ASN A 115 18.71 -6.17 21.38
CA ASN A 115 17.97 -6.08 22.64
C ASN A 115 18.86 -6.67 23.75
N PRO A 116 19.39 -5.86 24.69
CA PRO A 116 20.24 -6.36 25.72
C PRO A 116 19.46 -7.30 26.65
N GLY A 117 20.09 -8.39 27.02
CA GLY A 117 19.56 -9.32 28.00
C GLY A 117 19.42 -8.65 29.37
N THR A 118 18.47 -9.10 30.17
CA THR A 118 18.26 -8.65 31.53
C THR A 118 18.66 -9.73 32.54
N SER A 119 19.32 -9.32 33.60
CA SER A 119 19.65 -10.19 34.74
C SER A 119 19.00 -9.60 35.99
N TYR A 120 18.02 -10.31 36.55
CA TYR A 120 17.44 -9.96 37.84
C TYR A 120 18.04 -10.84 38.94
N GLY A 121 18.74 -10.23 39.88
CA GLY A 121 19.19 -10.88 41.10
C GLY A 121 18.18 -10.72 42.22
N GLY A 122 17.46 -11.76 42.61
CA GLY A 122 16.60 -11.76 43.79
C GLY A 122 17.37 -12.12 45.06
N TRP A 123 16.87 -11.74 46.24
CA TRP A 123 17.48 -11.90 47.55
C TRP A 123 17.76 -13.38 47.95
N TYR A 124 17.14 -14.32 47.21
CA TYR A 124 17.33 -15.78 47.40
C TYR A 124 18.23 -16.44 46.33
N GLY A 125 19.09 -15.69 45.63
CA GLY A 125 20.07 -16.26 44.71
C GLY A 125 19.53 -16.92 43.44
N TYR A 126 18.22 -16.79 43.16
CA TYR A 126 17.62 -17.24 41.91
C TYR A 126 17.93 -16.19 40.82
N ARG A 127 18.91 -16.47 40.00
CA ARG A 127 19.25 -15.64 38.86
C ARG A 127 18.42 -16.04 37.66
N SER A 128 17.43 -15.23 37.29
CA SER A 128 16.85 -15.32 35.96
C SER A 128 17.75 -14.57 35.00
N TYR A 129 18.37 -15.29 34.09
CA TYR A 129 19.20 -14.73 33.02
C TYR A 129 18.43 -14.86 31.70
N SER A 130 18.13 -13.71 31.08
CA SER A 130 17.63 -13.65 29.71
C SER A 130 18.79 -13.17 28.83
N PRO A 131 19.30 -13.98 27.91
CA PRO A 131 20.34 -13.52 26.99
C PRO A 131 19.80 -12.43 26.06
N GLY A 132 20.67 -11.49 25.69
CA GLY A 132 20.34 -10.51 24.65
C GLY A 132 20.08 -11.22 23.32
N TYR A 133 19.22 -10.62 22.49
CA TYR A 133 18.90 -11.12 21.17
C TYR A 133 18.89 -10.00 20.14
N TYR A 134 19.13 -10.35 18.89
CA TYR A 134 19.04 -9.44 17.76
C TYR A 134 17.66 -9.59 17.10
N THR A 135 17.05 -8.44 16.77
CA THR A 135 15.83 -8.38 15.96
C THR A 135 16.19 -7.75 14.62
N GLU A 136 15.84 -8.40 13.51
CA GLU A 136 15.94 -7.83 12.17
C GLU A 136 14.56 -7.33 11.74
N ASP A 137 14.45 -6.03 11.55
CA ASP A 137 13.24 -5.39 11.00
C ASP A 137 13.45 -5.08 9.52
N LYS A 138 12.40 -5.30 8.72
CA LYS A 138 12.38 -5.02 7.28
C LYS A 138 11.29 -4.00 6.98
N THR A 139 11.68 -2.88 6.38
CA THR A 139 10.74 -1.87 5.90
C THR A 139 10.71 -1.90 4.37
N PHE A 140 9.54 -2.14 3.81
CA PHE A 140 9.30 -2.16 2.38
C PHE A 140 8.78 -0.79 1.94
N LEU A 141 9.49 -0.14 1.03
CA LEU A 141 9.10 1.14 0.44
C LEU A 141 8.44 0.90 -0.92
N VAL A 142 7.19 1.33 -1.04
CA VAL A 142 6.40 1.17 -2.27
C VAL A 142 5.99 2.54 -2.78
N GLU A 143 6.34 2.85 -4.02
CA GLU A 143 5.91 4.04 -4.71
C GLU A 143 4.73 3.73 -5.63
N THR A 144 3.70 4.57 -5.56
CA THR A 144 2.54 4.52 -6.43
C THR A 144 2.41 5.82 -7.18
N ASN A 145 2.38 5.72 -8.51
CA ASN A 145 2.27 6.84 -9.43
C ASN A 145 0.99 6.74 -10.25
N MET A 146 0.30 7.87 -10.44
CA MET A 146 -0.89 7.98 -11.28
C MET A 146 -0.60 8.96 -12.40
N TYR A 147 -0.79 8.54 -13.65
CA TYR A 147 -0.53 9.32 -14.86
C TYR A 147 -1.80 9.57 -15.65
N SER A 148 -1.87 10.72 -16.33
CA SER A 148 -2.78 10.97 -17.43
C SER A 148 -2.17 10.47 -18.73
N VAL A 149 -2.86 9.57 -19.43
CA VAL A 149 -2.40 9.07 -20.75
C VAL A 149 -2.46 10.16 -21.80
N LYS A 150 -3.51 11.00 -21.75
CA LYS A 150 -3.73 12.07 -22.71
C LYS A 150 -2.67 13.17 -22.62
N ASP A 151 -2.32 13.56 -21.39
CA ASP A 151 -1.43 14.68 -21.14
C ASP A 151 0.03 14.25 -21.01
N ASP A 152 0.28 12.94 -21.05
CA ASP A 152 1.59 12.32 -20.80
C ASP A 152 2.25 12.87 -19.54
N LYS A 153 1.49 12.89 -18.45
CA LYS A 153 1.87 13.65 -17.26
C LYS A 153 1.60 12.86 -15.97
N LEU A 154 2.57 12.94 -15.04
CA LEU A 154 2.38 12.49 -13.67
C LEU A 154 1.35 13.42 -12.99
N MET A 155 0.28 12.82 -12.47
CA MET A 155 -0.81 13.52 -11.80
C MET A 155 -0.72 13.40 -10.28
N TRP A 156 -0.26 12.24 -9.79
CA TRP A 156 -0.07 12.00 -8.37
C TRP A 156 1.05 10.98 -8.15
N SER A 157 1.80 11.19 -7.07
CA SER A 157 2.80 10.24 -6.60
C SER A 157 2.72 10.14 -5.08
N GLY A 158 2.89 8.94 -4.55
CA GLY A 158 2.97 8.70 -3.11
C GLY A 158 3.86 7.52 -2.78
N THR A 159 4.63 7.65 -1.71
CA THR A 159 5.47 6.57 -1.17
C THR A 159 4.90 6.10 0.15
N THR A 160 4.67 4.80 0.25
CA THR A 160 4.26 4.13 1.50
C THR A 160 5.41 3.29 2.04
N SER A 161 5.48 3.16 3.36
CA SER A 161 6.39 2.23 4.04
C SER A 161 5.59 1.20 4.83
N SER A 162 6.00 -0.06 4.75
CA SER A 162 5.39 -1.18 5.49
C SER A 162 6.45 -1.87 6.33
N LEU A 163 6.30 -1.83 7.66
CA LEU A 163 7.22 -2.48 8.60
C LEU A 163 6.81 -3.93 8.81
N ASN A 164 7.74 -4.87 8.60
CA ASN A 164 7.58 -6.31 8.83
C ASN A 164 6.25 -6.87 8.28
N PRO A 165 5.94 -6.65 6.99
CA PRO A 165 4.67 -7.11 6.43
C PRO A 165 4.53 -8.63 6.52
N THR A 166 3.37 -9.09 6.96
CA THR A 166 3.09 -10.52 7.19
C THR A 166 2.71 -11.27 5.92
N SER A 167 2.13 -10.57 4.95
CA SER A 167 1.76 -11.12 3.63
C SER A 167 1.58 -10.01 2.61
N LEU A 168 1.77 -10.34 1.33
CA LEU A 168 1.49 -9.42 0.23
C LEU A 168 0.03 -8.96 0.24
N ASP A 169 -0.90 -9.89 0.46
CA ASP A 169 -2.33 -9.62 0.45
C ASP A 169 -2.73 -8.53 1.44
N LYS A 170 -2.29 -8.67 2.70
CA LYS A 170 -2.54 -7.68 3.75
C LYS A 170 -1.82 -6.36 3.48
N SER A 171 -0.56 -6.41 3.02
CA SER A 171 0.21 -5.20 2.68
C SER A 171 -0.47 -4.39 1.60
N MET A 172 -1.00 -5.04 0.57
CA MET A 172 -1.74 -4.36 -0.50
C MET A 172 -2.99 -3.66 0.02
N ASP A 173 -3.75 -4.30 0.93
CA ASP A 173 -4.93 -3.66 1.54
C ASP A 173 -4.54 -2.41 2.35
N GLU A 174 -3.47 -2.49 3.13
CA GLU A 174 -2.97 -1.37 3.94
C GLU A 174 -2.43 -0.23 3.06
N ILE A 175 -1.66 -0.53 1.99
CA ILE A 175 -1.15 0.45 1.03
C ILE A 175 -2.32 1.17 0.34
N ILE A 176 -3.28 0.42 -0.18
CA ILE A 176 -4.47 0.96 -0.83
C ILE A 176 -5.25 1.86 0.13
N TYR A 177 -5.43 1.43 1.37
CA TYR A 177 -6.11 2.22 2.40
C TYR A 177 -5.39 3.54 2.67
N ALA A 178 -4.05 3.51 2.83
CA ALA A 178 -3.24 4.70 3.06
C ALA A 178 -3.34 5.70 1.90
N ILE A 179 -3.27 5.22 0.64
CA ILE A 179 -3.41 6.05 -0.57
C ILE A 179 -4.81 6.66 -0.66
N LYS A 180 -5.88 5.86 -0.48
CA LYS A 180 -7.25 6.36 -0.52
C LYS A 180 -7.50 7.43 0.53
N THR A 181 -7.02 7.22 1.75
CA THR A 181 -7.14 8.17 2.85
C THR A 181 -6.47 9.50 2.50
N GLU A 182 -5.29 9.48 1.90
CA GLU A 182 -4.58 10.69 1.47
C GLU A 182 -5.31 11.40 0.33
N LEU A 183 -5.78 10.69 -0.68
CA LEU A 183 -6.54 11.27 -1.80
C LEU A 183 -7.84 11.92 -1.31
N GLN A 184 -8.52 11.31 -0.33
CA GLN A 184 -9.72 11.88 0.31
C GLN A 184 -9.38 13.13 1.14
N LYS A 185 -8.29 13.08 1.91
CA LYS A 185 -7.81 14.22 2.71
C LYS A 185 -7.46 15.42 1.84
N LYS A 186 -6.85 15.18 0.68
CA LYS A 186 -6.54 16.23 -0.30
C LYS A 186 -7.76 16.68 -1.13
N GLY A 187 -8.92 16.07 -0.95
CA GLY A 187 -10.12 16.37 -1.70
C GLY A 187 -10.10 15.91 -3.16
N ILE A 188 -9.12 15.07 -3.53
CA ILE A 188 -8.99 14.50 -4.88
C ILE A 188 -10.03 13.39 -5.11
N LEU A 189 -10.28 12.57 -4.07
CA LEU A 189 -11.27 11.50 -4.08
C LEU A 189 -12.43 11.85 -3.13
N GLU A 190 -13.64 11.40 -3.46
CA GLU A 190 -14.79 11.49 -2.55
C GLU A 190 -14.64 10.57 -1.33
N LYS A 191 -15.28 10.98 -0.22
CA LYS A 191 -15.31 10.17 1.01
C LYS A 191 -16.24 8.98 0.86
#